data_eb2e8e377fba62e7eb1b0b5c5af7946f
#
_entry.id   eb2e8e377fba62e7eb1b0b5c5af7946f
#
_cell.length_a   1.000
_cell.length_b   1.000
_cell.length_c   1.000
_cell.angle_alpha   90.00
_cell.angle_beta   90.00
_cell.angle_gamma   90.00
#
_symmetry.space_group_name_H-M   'P 1'
#
loop_
_entity.id
_entity.type
_entity.pdbx_description
1 polymer ?
#
loop_
_entity_poly.entity_id
_entity_poly.type
_entity_poly.pdbx_seq_one_letter_code
_entity_poly.pdbx_strand_id
1 'polypeptide(L)'
;LMSYETGKQALDFLIANSGSRRNLEVDFFGGEPLMNWDVVKQLVAYGREQEKLHDKHFRFPLTTNGVLLNDEIMEFANKEMDNVVLSIDGRKEVHDRMRPFRKGAGSYDLIVPKFQKFAESRHQDKYYVRGTYTHFNTDFSKDVLHLADLGFKQISVEPVVAQPTDEYALKESDL
;
A
#
# COMPACT_ATOMS: atom_id res chain seq x y z
N LEU A 1 3.41 -12.27 -12.63
CA LEU A 1 3.70 -12.18 -11.20
C LEU A 1 5.13 -12.65 -10.93
N MET A 2 5.80 -12.05 -9.96
CA MET A 2 7.16 -12.45 -9.56
C MET A 2 7.14 -13.86 -8.94
N SER A 3 8.14 -14.69 -9.27
CA SER A 3 8.29 -16.00 -8.64
C SER A 3 8.96 -15.90 -7.27
N TYR A 4 8.78 -16.92 -6.43
CA TYR A 4 9.49 -17.03 -5.16
C TYR A 4 11.01 -16.97 -5.35
N GLU A 5 11.54 -17.69 -6.34
CA GLU A 5 12.98 -17.73 -6.63
C GLU A 5 13.54 -16.35 -6.97
N THR A 6 12.81 -15.55 -7.76
CA THR A 6 13.22 -14.18 -8.09
C THR A 6 13.23 -13.31 -6.84
N GLY A 7 12.20 -13.39 -6.01
CA GLY A 7 12.12 -12.63 -4.75
C GLY A 7 13.21 -13.03 -3.75
N LYS A 8 13.49 -14.34 -3.64
CA LYS A 8 14.57 -14.87 -2.82
C LYS A 8 15.93 -14.31 -3.25
N GLN A 9 16.23 -14.34 -4.55
CA GLN A 9 17.47 -13.76 -5.09
C GLN A 9 17.60 -12.27 -4.80
N ALA A 10 16.48 -11.52 -4.82
CA ALA A 10 16.48 -10.11 -4.47
C ALA A 10 16.81 -9.87 -2.99
N LEU A 11 16.28 -10.69 -2.08
CA LEU A 11 16.62 -10.64 -0.65
C LEU A 11 18.09 -11.01 -0.40
N ASP A 12 18.60 -12.05 -1.06
CA ASP A 12 20.00 -12.47 -0.96
C ASP A 12 20.92 -11.35 -1.48
N PHE A 13 20.57 -10.71 -2.58
CA PHE A 13 21.29 -9.56 -3.13
C PHE A 13 21.30 -8.38 -2.15
N LEU A 14 20.15 -8.05 -1.54
CA LEU A 14 20.07 -6.96 -0.55
C LEU A 14 20.95 -7.26 0.66
N ILE A 15 20.93 -8.46 1.19
CA ILE A 15 21.78 -8.88 2.31
C ILE A 15 23.26 -8.73 1.94
N ALA A 16 23.69 -9.30 0.81
CA ALA A 16 25.07 -9.29 0.35
C ALA A 16 25.63 -7.85 0.17
N ASN A 17 24.76 -6.92 -0.24
CA ASN A 17 25.15 -5.54 -0.52
C ASN A 17 24.87 -4.57 0.64
N SER A 18 24.31 -5.04 1.75
CA SER A 18 23.97 -4.19 2.90
C SER A 18 25.15 -3.81 3.80
N GLY A 19 26.30 -4.51 3.67
CA GLY A 19 27.46 -4.28 4.52
C GLY A 19 27.10 -4.37 6.01
N SER A 20 27.50 -3.39 6.79
CA SER A 20 27.22 -3.32 8.24
C SER A 20 25.81 -2.82 8.59
N ARG A 21 24.98 -2.45 7.62
CA ARG A 21 23.58 -2.03 7.88
C ARG A 21 22.79 -3.20 8.40
N ARG A 22 22.30 -3.06 9.63
CA ARG A 22 21.47 -4.09 10.27
C ARG A 22 20.03 -4.03 9.85
N ASN A 23 19.45 -2.83 9.79
CA ASN A 23 18.04 -2.64 9.43
C ASN A 23 17.89 -2.53 7.90
N LEU A 24 17.09 -3.42 7.34
CA LEU A 24 16.77 -3.49 5.92
C LEU A 24 15.27 -3.37 5.74
N GLU A 25 14.84 -2.80 4.61
CA GLU A 25 13.42 -2.66 4.31
C GLU A 25 13.15 -3.23 2.93
N VAL A 26 12.08 -4.02 2.82
CA VAL A 26 11.61 -4.63 1.59
C VAL A 26 10.14 -4.37 1.45
N ASP A 27 9.78 -3.42 0.61
CA ASP A 27 8.40 -3.02 0.36
C ASP A 27 7.73 -3.94 -0.67
N PHE A 28 6.63 -4.56 -0.27
CA PHE A 28 5.75 -5.29 -1.18
C PHE A 28 4.83 -4.31 -1.89
N PHE A 29 5.29 -3.88 -3.05
CA PHE A 29 4.65 -2.89 -3.89
C PHE A 29 4.52 -3.42 -5.33
N GLY A 30 3.85 -2.69 -6.20
CA GLY A 30 3.71 -3.03 -7.61
C GLY A 30 2.25 -3.01 -8.06
N GLY A 31 1.80 -3.90 -8.95
CA GLY A 31 0.42 -3.91 -9.39
C GLY A 31 -0.57 -4.12 -8.22
N GLU A 32 -0.58 -5.29 -7.62
CA GLU A 32 -1.31 -5.60 -6.38
C GLU A 32 -0.63 -6.81 -5.71
N PRO A 33 0.07 -6.62 -4.58
CA PRO A 33 0.79 -7.71 -3.91
C PRO A 33 -0.10 -8.85 -3.43
N LEU A 34 -1.35 -8.55 -3.05
CA LEU A 34 -2.28 -9.57 -2.58
C LEU A 34 -2.68 -10.58 -3.67
N MET A 35 -2.46 -10.27 -4.94
CA MET A 35 -2.61 -11.24 -6.04
C MET A 35 -1.49 -12.30 -6.06
N ASN A 36 -0.41 -12.07 -5.34
CA ASN A 36 0.74 -12.97 -5.22
C ASN A 36 1.02 -13.34 -3.76
N TRP A 37 -0.03 -13.40 -2.96
CA TRP A 37 0.04 -13.45 -1.51
C TRP A 37 0.86 -14.62 -0.96
N ASP A 38 0.75 -15.79 -1.60
CA ASP A 38 1.54 -16.96 -1.16
C ASP A 38 3.04 -16.75 -1.31
N VAL A 39 3.47 -16.06 -2.37
CA VAL A 39 4.87 -15.69 -2.56
C VAL A 39 5.29 -14.63 -1.54
N VAL A 40 4.44 -13.64 -1.24
CA VAL A 40 4.71 -12.65 -0.19
C VAL A 40 4.95 -13.33 1.16
N LYS A 41 4.06 -14.24 1.57
CA LYS A 41 4.21 -15.01 2.83
C LYS A 41 5.52 -15.80 2.86
N GLN A 42 5.88 -16.48 1.77
CA GLN A 42 7.12 -17.26 1.66
C GLN A 42 8.36 -16.35 1.76
N LEU A 43 8.34 -15.17 1.13
CA LEU A 43 9.46 -14.24 1.18
C LEU A 43 9.64 -13.62 2.57
N VAL A 44 8.54 -13.30 3.25
CA VAL A 44 8.59 -12.84 4.66
C VAL A 44 9.21 -13.93 5.55
N ALA A 45 8.74 -15.19 5.44
CA ALA A 45 9.28 -16.31 6.20
C ALA A 45 10.78 -16.49 5.91
N TYR A 46 11.17 -16.45 4.64
CA TYR A 46 12.58 -16.52 4.26
C TYR A 46 13.40 -15.36 4.85
N GLY A 47 12.91 -14.14 4.78
CA GLY A 47 13.58 -12.98 5.39
C GLY A 47 13.78 -13.15 6.89
N ARG A 48 12.77 -13.66 7.63
CA ARG A 48 12.88 -13.94 9.07
C ARG A 48 13.92 -15.01 9.39
N GLU A 49 14.13 -16.00 8.52
CA GLU A 49 15.22 -16.99 8.66
C GLU A 49 16.58 -16.32 8.42
N GLN A 50 16.71 -15.50 7.40
CA GLN A 50 17.96 -14.81 7.05
C GLN A 50 18.38 -13.77 8.10
N GLU A 51 17.44 -13.14 8.82
CA GLU A 51 17.75 -12.24 9.94
C GLU A 51 18.70 -12.87 10.96
N LYS A 52 18.43 -14.13 11.31
CA LYS A 52 19.18 -14.89 12.31
C LYS A 52 20.59 -15.27 11.82
N LEU A 53 20.72 -15.55 10.51
CA LEU A 53 21.97 -16.02 9.90
C LEU A 53 22.95 -14.86 9.64
N HIS A 54 22.42 -13.66 9.38
CA HIS A 54 23.21 -12.51 8.90
C HIS A 54 23.22 -11.31 9.85
N ASP A 55 22.67 -11.44 11.07
CA ASP A 55 22.48 -10.32 12.02
C ASP A 55 21.78 -9.12 11.33
N LYS A 56 20.68 -9.38 10.64
CA LYS A 56 19.86 -8.38 9.98
C LYS A 56 18.50 -8.27 10.67
N HIS A 57 17.81 -7.19 10.40
CA HIS A 57 16.42 -6.97 10.81
C HIS A 57 15.65 -6.40 9.63
N PHE A 58 14.66 -7.16 9.15
CA PHE A 58 13.82 -6.75 8.03
C PHE A 58 12.55 -6.05 8.51
N ARG A 59 12.24 -4.93 7.86
CA ARG A 59 10.92 -4.35 7.84
C ARG A 59 10.27 -4.69 6.50
N PHE A 60 9.00 -5.08 6.56
CA PHE A 60 8.20 -5.46 5.40
C PHE A 60 6.97 -4.55 5.27
N PRO A 61 7.09 -3.35 4.68
CA PRO A 61 5.93 -2.57 4.27
C PRO A 61 5.11 -3.30 3.19
N LEU A 62 3.83 -2.97 3.13
CA LEU A 62 2.89 -3.51 2.16
C LEU A 62 2.01 -2.38 1.63
N THR A 63 1.88 -2.25 0.32
CA THR A 63 0.93 -1.33 -0.31
C THR A 63 -0.14 -2.12 -1.06
N THR A 64 -1.41 -1.88 -0.75
CA THR A 64 -2.53 -2.61 -1.37
C THR A 64 -3.69 -1.70 -1.77
N ASN A 65 -4.39 -2.09 -2.83
CA ASN A 65 -5.68 -1.49 -3.20
C ASN A 65 -6.87 -2.01 -2.36
N GLY A 66 -6.63 -3.00 -1.49
CA GLY A 66 -7.60 -3.53 -0.53
C GLY A 66 -8.68 -4.45 -1.07
N VAL A 67 -8.79 -4.62 -2.38
CA VAL A 67 -9.86 -5.44 -2.97
C VAL A 67 -9.83 -6.88 -2.45
N LEU A 68 -8.63 -7.47 -2.37
CA LEU A 68 -8.43 -8.84 -1.89
C LEU A 68 -8.22 -8.95 -0.36
N LEU A 69 -8.16 -7.83 0.35
CA LEU A 69 -7.95 -7.81 1.79
C LEU A 69 -9.08 -8.58 2.50
N ASN A 70 -8.71 -9.49 3.38
CA ASN A 70 -9.60 -10.32 4.21
C ASN A 70 -8.99 -10.53 5.60
N ASP A 71 -9.70 -11.23 6.48
CA ASP A 71 -9.30 -11.40 7.88
C ASP A 71 -7.97 -12.15 8.04
N GLU A 72 -7.71 -13.19 7.24
CA GLU A 72 -6.46 -13.93 7.25
C GLU A 72 -5.26 -13.02 6.88
N ILE A 73 -5.43 -12.22 5.83
CA ILE A 73 -4.40 -11.28 5.37
C ILE A 73 -4.18 -10.19 6.43
N MET A 74 -5.24 -9.67 7.04
CA MET A 74 -5.14 -8.67 8.12
C MET A 74 -4.38 -9.22 9.32
N GLU A 75 -4.68 -10.45 9.75
CA GLU A 75 -3.99 -11.10 10.85
C GLU A 75 -2.50 -11.30 10.58
N PHE A 76 -2.16 -11.80 9.39
CA PHE A 76 -0.77 -11.94 8.96
C PHE A 76 -0.07 -10.58 8.90
N ALA A 77 -0.69 -9.58 8.30
CA ALA A 77 -0.12 -8.24 8.19
C ALA A 77 0.10 -7.59 9.57
N ASN A 78 -0.82 -7.79 10.51
CA ASN A 78 -0.68 -7.29 11.88
C ASN A 78 0.51 -7.94 12.62
N LYS A 79 0.84 -9.17 12.29
CA LYS A 79 1.95 -9.92 12.90
C LYS A 79 3.30 -9.64 12.25
N GLU A 80 3.35 -9.59 10.93
CA GLU A 80 4.60 -9.66 10.17
C GLU A 80 4.94 -8.36 9.41
N MET A 81 3.93 -7.55 9.04
CA MET A 81 4.15 -6.33 8.25
C MET A 81 4.33 -5.11 9.16
N ASP A 82 5.31 -4.28 8.82
CA ASP A 82 5.52 -3.03 9.55
C ASP A 82 4.45 -2.02 9.15
N ASN A 83 4.68 -1.26 8.14
CA ASN A 83 3.76 -0.24 7.69
C ASN A 83 2.88 -0.76 6.54
N VAL A 84 1.59 -0.51 6.62
CA VAL A 84 0.67 -0.91 5.56
C VAL A 84 0.01 0.32 4.95
N VAL A 85 0.20 0.49 3.65
CA VAL A 85 -0.41 1.56 2.86
C VAL A 85 -1.68 1.06 2.20
N LEU A 86 -2.80 1.70 2.53
CA LEU A 86 -4.13 1.39 2.03
C LEU A 86 -4.52 2.44 0.99
N SER A 87 -4.56 2.05 -0.28
CA SER A 87 -4.75 2.98 -1.39
C SER A 87 -6.21 3.42 -1.53
N ILE A 88 -6.50 4.68 -1.20
CA ILE A 88 -7.81 5.32 -1.35
C ILE A 88 -7.63 6.81 -1.63
N ASP A 89 -8.25 7.32 -2.70
CA ASP A 89 -7.99 8.68 -3.18
C ASP A 89 -8.85 9.76 -2.50
N GLY A 90 -9.84 9.38 -1.70
CA GLY A 90 -10.70 10.33 -0.98
C GLY A 90 -12.19 9.99 -1.07
N ARG A 91 -13.01 11.00 -1.39
CA ARG A 91 -14.47 10.85 -1.58
C ARG A 91 -14.79 9.76 -2.60
N LYS A 92 -15.96 9.15 -2.47
CA LYS A 92 -16.39 8.03 -3.30
C LYS A 92 -16.29 8.32 -4.79
N GLU A 93 -16.79 9.45 -5.24
CA GLU A 93 -16.77 9.85 -6.65
C GLU A 93 -15.35 10.06 -7.18
N VAL A 94 -14.44 10.57 -6.36
CA VAL A 94 -13.02 10.75 -6.70
C VAL A 94 -12.35 9.39 -6.83
N HIS A 95 -12.50 8.54 -5.81
CA HIS A 95 -11.89 7.22 -5.79
C HIS A 95 -12.41 6.33 -6.93
N ASP A 96 -13.72 6.24 -7.10
CA ASP A 96 -14.35 5.37 -8.10
C ASP A 96 -14.05 5.80 -9.54
N ARG A 97 -13.79 7.10 -9.77
CA ARG A 97 -13.33 7.61 -11.06
C ARG A 97 -11.93 7.12 -11.41
N MET A 98 -11.01 7.11 -10.44
CA MET A 98 -9.60 6.80 -10.69
C MET A 98 -9.27 5.31 -10.50
N ARG A 99 -10.06 4.60 -9.69
CA ARG A 99 -9.84 3.19 -9.36
C ARG A 99 -11.09 2.33 -9.59
N PRO A 100 -11.68 2.36 -10.80
CA PRO A 100 -12.81 1.50 -11.11
C PRO A 100 -12.37 0.04 -11.28
N PHE A 101 -13.29 -0.89 -11.07
CA PHE A 101 -13.12 -2.25 -11.56
C PHE A 101 -13.11 -2.28 -13.09
N ARG A 102 -12.54 -3.34 -13.69
CA ARG A 102 -12.50 -3.53 -15.15
C ARG A 102 -13.87 -3.40 -15.85
N LYS A 103 -14.97 -3.67 -15.15
CA LYS A 103 -16.34 -3.55 -15.65
C LYS A 103 -16.97 -2.18 -15.37
N GLY A 104 -16.20 -1.22 -14.88
CA GLY A 104 -16.64 0.15 -14.63
C GLY A 104 -17.35 0.40 -13.30
N ALA A 105 -17.61 -0.63 -12.49
CA ALA A 105 -18.15 -0.43 -11.14
C ALA A 105 -17.07 0.19 -10.23
N GLY A 106 -17.48 1.04 -9.29
CA GLY A 106 -16.57 1.62 -8.28
C GLY A 106 -16.09 0.59 -7.27
N SER A 107 -14.90 0.81 -6.71
CA SER A 107 -14.31 -0.06 -5.69
C SER A 107 -14.47 0.47 -4.26
N TYR A 108 -14.85 1.72 -4.08
CA TYR A 108 -14.93 2.42 -2.81
C TYR A 108 -15.76 1.69 -1.74
N ASP A 109 -17.00 1.32 -2.05
CA ASP A 109 -17.90 0.67 -1.09
C ASP A 109 -17.40 -0.70 -0.62
N LEU A 110 -16.58 -1.37 -1.44
CA LEU A 110 -15.97 -2.64 -1.08
C LEU A 110 -14.78 -2.45 -0.12
N ILE A 111 -13.94 -1.44 -0.37
CA ILE A 111 -12.67 -1.32 0.35
C ILE A 111 -12.77 -0.54 1.67
N VAL A 112 -13.65 0.46 1.76
CA VAL A 112 -13.73 1.32 2.95
C VAL A 112 -14.00 0.53 4.23
N PRO A 113 -15.01 -0.37 4.29
CA PRO A 113 -15.24 -1.16 5.52
C PRO A 113 -14.03 -2.04 5.89
N LYS A 114 -13.31 -2.56 4.90
CA LYS A 114 -12.10 -3.37 5.12
C LYS A 114 -10.97 -2.51 5.71
N PHE A 115 -10.78 -1.30 5.17
CA PHE A 115 -9.74 -0.39 5.63
C PHE A 115 -10.02 0.10 7.06
N GLN A 116 -11.27 0.42 7.37
CA GLN A 116 -11.68 0.78 8.73
C GLN A 116 -11.40 -0.36 9.72
N LYS A 117 -11.83 -1.58 9.38
CA LYS A 117 -11.55 -2.77 10.19
C LYS A 117 -10.05 -2.99 10.40
N PHE A 118 -9.25 -2.83 9.33
CA PHE A 118 -7.80 -3.01 9.41
C PHE A 118 -7.15 -1.93 10.29
N ALA A 119 -7.50 -0.66 10.11
CA ALA A 119 -6.99 0.44 10.92
C ALA A 119 -7.30 0.24 12.42
N GLU A 120 -8.53 -0.18 12.75
CA GLU A 120 -8.93 -0.52 14.10
C GLU A 120 -8.13 -1.70 14.67
N SER A 121 -7.92 -2.76 13.89
CA SER A 121 -7.16 -3.95 14.31
C SER A 121 -5.69 -3.63 14.60
N ARG A 122 -5.17 -2.54 14.05
CA ARG A 122 -3.82 -2.00 14.30
C ARG A 122 -3.81 -0.89 15.37
N HIS A 123 -4.92 -0.65 16.07
CA HIS A 123 -5.04 0.45 17.03
C HIS A 123 -4.67 1.82 16.45
N GLN A 124 -4.99 2.04 15.16
CA GLN A 124 -4.68 3.27 14.41
C GLN A 124 -3.18 3.58 14.30
N ASP A 125 -2.32 2.57 14.31
CA ASP A 125 -0.87 2.70 14.19
C ASP A 125 -0.28 1.87 13.03
N LYS A 126 0.89 2.27 12.55
CA LYS A 126 1.65 1.60 11.48
C LYS A 126 0.87 1.30 10.21
N TYR A 127 -0.01 2.20 9.82
CA TYR A 127 -0.68 2.21 8.53
C TYR A 127 -0.85 3.65 8.05
N TYR A 128 -1.14 3.85 6.80
CA TYR A 128 -1.87 5.03 6.31
C TYR A 128 -2.83 4.69 5.20
N VAL A 129 -3.90 5.48 5.12
CA VAL A 129 -4.65 5.61 3.90
C VAL A 129 -3.91 6.61 3.02
N ARG A 130 -3.69 6.23 1.75
CA ARG A 130 -2.91 7.04 0.80
C ARG A 130 -3.73 7.32 -0.43
N GLY A 131 -3.93 8.60 -0.68
CA GLY A 131 -4.62 9.11 -1.86
C GLY A 131 -3.69 9.85 -2.81
N THR A 132 -4.13 9.94 -4.06
CA THR A 132 -3.48 10.73 -5.10
C THR A 132 -4.45 11.77 -5.59
N TYR A 133 -4.07 13.06 -5.56
CA TYR A 133 -4.87 14.10 -6.17
C TYR A 133 -4.40 14.39 -7.60
N THR A 134 -5.35 14.76 -8.43
CA THR A 134 -5.18 14.95 -9.87
C THR A 134 -5.82 16.25 -10.30
N HIS A 135 -5.75 16.59 -11.58
CA HIS A 135 -6.53 17.68 -12.17
C HIS A 135 -8.04 17.57 -11.86
N PHE A 136 -8.55 16.35 -11.62
CA PHE A 136 -9.98 16.14 -11.38
C PHE A 136 -10.45 16.42 -9.94
N ASN A 137 -9.52 16.54 -8.99
CA ASN A 137 -9.81 16.79 -7.58
C ASN A 137 -8.77 17.74 -6.94
N THR A 138 -8.57 18.89 -7.56
CA THR A 138 -7.70 19.94 -7.00
C THR A 138 -8.21 20.47 -5.66
N ASP A 139 -9.48 20.21 -5.33
CA ASP A 139 -10.08 20.44 -4.00
C ASP A 139 -9.79 19.30 -2.99
N PHE A 140 -8.63 18.63 -3.14
CA PHE A 140 -8.24 17.44 -2.36
C PHE A 140 -8.27 17.62 -0.84
N SER A 141 -8.29 18.84 -0.33
CA SER A 141 -8.53 19.09 1.09
C SER A 141 -9.85 18.50 1.57
N LYS A 142 -10.89 18.47 0.72
CA LYS A 142 -12.16 17.81 1.01
C LYS A 142 -12.00 16.28 1.08
N ASP A 143 -11.10 15.72 0.28
CA ASP A 143 -10.79 14.28 0.32
C ASP A 143 -10.09 13.91 1.61
N VAL A 144 -9.15 14.74 2.07
CA VAL A 144 -8.49 14.56 3.38
C VAL A 144 -9.50 14.63 4.52
N LEU A 145 -10.38 15.63 4.53
CA LEU A 145 -11.42 15.76 5.56
C LEU A 145 -12.37 14.56 5.54
N HIS A 146 -12.77 14.11 4.36
CA HIS A 146 -13.61 12.93 4.20
C HIS A 146 -12.95 11.66 4.78
N LEU A 147 -11.67 11.44 4.51
CA LEU A 147 -10.93 10.31 5.09
C LEU A 147 -10.82 10.41 6.61
N ALA A 148 -10.63 11.61 7.14
CA ALA A 148 -10.64 11.86 8.59
C ALA A 148 -12.02 11.57 9.21
N ASP A 149 -13.10 11.98 8.55
CA ASP A 149 -14.49 11.72 9.00
C ASP A 149 -14.84 10.21 9.00
N LEU A 150 -14.20 9.43 8.10
CA LEU A 150 -14.29 7.96 8.11
C LEU A 150 -13.53 7.31 9.29
N GLY A 151 -12.82 8.09 10.10
CA GLY A 151 -12.12 7.64 11.29
C GLY A 151 -10.65 7.27 11.09
N PHE A 152 -10.07 7.51 9.90
CA PHE A 152 -8.64 7.28 9.66
C PHE A 152 -7.80 8.37 10.33
N LYS A 153 -6.80 7.97 11.11
CA LYS A 153 -5.89 8.88 11.82
C LYS A 153 -4.55 9.08 11.13
N GLN A 154 -4.24 8.22 10.17
CA GLN A 154 -3.00 8.28 9.40
C GLN A 154 -3.36 8.46 7.92
N ILE A 155 -3.18 9.68 7.41
CA ILE A 155 -3.60 10.06 6.05
C ILE A 155 -2.40 10.66 5.32
N SER A 156 -2.17 10.21 4.09
CA SER A 156 -1.19 10.77 3.16
C SER A 156 -1.87 11.07 1.82
N VAL A 157 -1.65 12.25 1.28
CA VAL A 157 -2.16 12.63 -0.06
C VAL A 157 -1.03 13.23 -0.87
N GLU A 158 -0.83 12.73 -2.08
CA GLU A 158 0.28 13.09 -2.95
C GLU A 158 -0.22 13.56 -4.32
N PRO A 159 0.52 14.48 -4.99
CA PRO A 159 0.20 14.85 -6.36
C PRO A 159 0.41 13.68 -7.31
N VAL A 160 -0.41 13.59 -8.34
CA VAL A 160 -0.21 12.62 -9.40
C VAL A 160 1.07 12.94 -10.19
N VAL A 161 1.84 11.89 -10.48
CA VAL A 161 2.94 11.96 -11.46
C VAL A 161 2.43 11.35 -12.76
N ALA A 162 2.21 12.17 -13.77
CA ALA A 162 1.59 11.78 -15.04
C ALA A 162 2.25 12.49 -16.21
N GLN A 163 2.05 11.99 -17.42
CA GLN A 163 2.46 12.71 -18.63
C GLN A 163 1.58 13.96 -18.81
N PRO A 164 2.13 15.09 -19.27
CA PRO A 164 1.33 16.32 -19.46
C PRO A 164 0.12 16.16 -20.40
N THR A 165 0.15 15.12 -21.24
CA THR A 165 -0.95 14.77 -22.16
C THR A 165 -2.07 13.96 -21.54
N ASP A 166 -1.87 13.42 -20.33
CA ASP A 166 -2.91 12.67 -19.63
C ASP A 166 -3.99 13.61 -19.11
N GLU A 167 -5.25 13.23 -19.26
CA GLU A 167 -6.39 14.08 -18.86
C GLU A 167 -6.40 14.39 -17.36
N TYR A 168 -5.86 13.50 -16.53
CA TYR A 168 -5.79 13.63 -15.08
C TYR A 168 -4.50 14.32 -14.59
N ALA A 169 -3.56 14.61 -15.49
CA ALA A 169 -2.33 15.30 -15.12
C ALA A 169 -2.61 16.70 -14.56
N LEU A 170 -1.88 17.09 -13.53
CA LEU A 170 -1.93 18.44 -12.99
C LEU A 170 -1.43 19.44 -14.05
N LYS A 171 -2.09 20.59 -14.13
CA LYS A 171 -1.82 21.68 -15.05
C LYS A 171 -1.35 22.92 -14.27
N GLU A 172 -0.69 23.85 -14.95
CA GLU A 172 -0.30 25.13 -14.32
C GLU A 172 -1.50 25.88 -13.73
N SER A 173 -2.68 25.73 -14.33
CA SER A 173 -3.92 26.33 -13.81
C SER A 173 -4.44 25.70 -12.51
N ASP A 174 -3.89 24.59 -12.09
CA ASP A 174 -4.29 23.86 -10.87
C ASP A 174 -3.44 24.27 -9.65
N LEU A 175 -2.40 25.08 -9.89
CA LEU A 175 -1.48 25.61 -8.88
C LEU A 175 -1.92 26.99 -8.40
#